data_4d81db7f1b88c09d7df7ae4cc4baec5f
#
_entry.id   4d81db7f1b88c09d7df7ae4cc4baec5f
#
_cell.length_a   1.000
_cell.length_b   1.000
_cell.length_c   1.000
_cell.angle_alpha   90.00
_cell.angle_beta   90.00
_cell.angle_gamma   90.00
#
_symmetry.space_group_name_H-M   'P 1'
#
loop_
_entity.id
_entity.type
_entity.pdbx_description
1 polymer ?
#
loop_
_entity_poly.entity_id
_entity_poly.type
_entity_poly.pdbx_seq_one_letter_code
_entity_poly.pdbx_strand_id
1 'polypeptide(L)'
;MPNLGMPSIIGEIEAGVAVHDGVTSSSVSQGGPIVFVVDDDLLWRESLELLICNAGWQAETFDSAQRFLRRKRVLVPSCLILNIALPGFDGLDLQKRLAVDRKEMPIIFVTDHEDVAMTVRAMKAGALDFFAKPIRDDALLSAVRQAIERSRSRLDHEARTRALRNRYTSLSRREREVMELVVSGLLNKQVAFELGISEITVKAHRGQVMRKMNAGSLATLVRMALSLQVSPAS
;
A
#
# COMPACT_ATOMS: atom_id res chain seq x y z
N MET A 1 -58.13 23.41 -34.66
CA MET A 1 -58.03 24.76 -34.04
C MET A 1 -58.60 24.68 -32.64
N PRO A 2 -57.97 25.21 -31.58
CA PRO A 2 -56.74 26.01 -31.50
C PRO A 2 -55.68 25.38 -30.56
N ASN A 3 -54.50 25.84 -30.76
CA ASN A 3 -53.25 25.90 -30.11
C ASN A 3 -53.31 26.55 -28.69
N LEU A 4 -52.66 25.99 -27.69
CA LEU A 4 -52.35 26.61 -26.41
C LEU A 4 -51.06 25.90 -25.90
N GLY A 5 -49.89 26.42 -26.00
CA GLY A 5 -49.29 27.48 -25.21
C GLY A 5 -48.58 26.85 -24.00
N MET A 6 -47.26 26.51 -24.15
CA MET A 6 -46.37 26.28 -22.99
C MET A 6 -46.05 27.60 -22.30
N PRO A 7 -45.80 27.60 -20.97
CA PRO A 7 -44.90 28.54 -20.36
C PRO A 7 -43.61 27.87 -19.89
N SER A 8 -42.50 28.41 -20.39
CA SER A 8 -41.16 28.35 -19.82
C SER A 8 -41.16 28.92 -18.40
N ILE A 9 -40.58 28.21 -17.45
CA ILE A 9 -40.12 28.82 -16.19
C ILE A 9 -38.65 28.44 -16.03
N ILE A 10 -37.80 29.39 -16.35
CA ILE A 10 -36.40 29.46 -15.97
C ILE A 10 -36.40 29.97 -14.53
N GLY A 11 -35.94 29.16 -13.58
CA GLY A 11 -35.67 29.56 -12.20
C GLY A 11 -34.19 29.36 -11.93
N GLU A 12 -33.45 30.46 -11.97
CA GLU A 12 -32.08 30.52 -11.42
C GLU A 12 -32.13 30.28 -9.92
N ILE A 13 -31.36 29.34 -9.46
CA ILE A 13 -31.01 29.22 -8.04
C ILE A 13 -29.49 29.27 -7.95
N GLU A 14 -28.98 30.47 -7.62
CA GLU A 14 -27.65 30.62 -7.04
C GLU A 14 -27.61 29.89 -5.68
N ALA A 15 -26.72 28.93 -5.53
CA ALA A 15 -26.39 28.36 -4.23
C ALA A 15 -24.88 28.31 -4.11
N GLY A 16 -24.41 28.98 -3.06
CA GLY A 16 -23.04 29.27 -2.74
C GLY A 16 -22.12 28.05 -2.68
N VAL A 17 -20.96 28.24 -3.27
CA VAL A 17 -19.83 27.34 -3.19
C VAL A 17 -19.20 27.48 -1.81
N ALA A 18 -19.42 26.49 -0.93
CA ALA A 18 -18.59 26.29 0.25
C ALA A 18 -17.30 25.57 -0.20
N VAL A 19 -16.21 26.31 -0.22
CA VAL A 19 -14.87 25.77 -0.45
C VAL A 19 -14.47 25.00 0.80
N HIS A 20 -14.60 23.68 0.77
CA HIS A 20 -13.93 22.80 1.70
C HIS A 20 -12.56 22.44 1.13
N ASP A 21 -11.50 22.97 1.73
CA ASP A 21 -10.13 22.53 1.55
C ASP A 21 -10.01 21.05 1.93
N GLY A 22 -10.26 20.18 0.95
CA GLY A 22 -10.04 18.74 1.04
C GLY A 22 -8.58 18.44 0.76
N VAL A 23 -7.90 17.97 1.79
CA VAL A 23 -6.60 17.30 1.72
C VAL A 23 -6.61 16.31 0.55
N THR A 24 -5.90 16.66 -0.53
CA THR A 24 -5.66 15.76 -1.66
C THR A 24 -4.76 14.60 -1.18
N SER A 25 -5.40 13.51 -0.81
CA SER A 25 -4.72 12.22 -0.69
C SER A 25 -4.22 11.83 -2.08
N SER A 26 -2.90 11.72 -2.19
CA SER A 26 -2.17 11.29 -3.37
C SER A 26 -2.82 10.04 -3.97
N SER A 27 -3.21 10.13 -5.23
CA SER A 27 -3.81 9.07 -6.04
C SER A 27 -2.97 7.79 -6.02
N VAL A 28 -3.40 6.82 -5.24
CA VAL A 28 -3.13 5.40 -5.51
C VAL A 28 -3.77 5.12 -6.88
N SER A 29 -3.00 4.56 -7.80
CA SER A 29 -3.37 4.29 -9.20
C SER A 29 -4.82 3.83 -9.35
N GLN A 30 -5.53 4.38 -10.36
CA GLN A 30 -6.95 4.18 -10.68
C GLN A 30 -7.30 2.76 -11.22
N GLY A 31 -6.60 1.71 -10.78
CA GLY A 31 -6.91 0.32 -11.06
C GLY A 31 -7.57 -0.36 -9.86
N GLY A 32 -8.68 -1.11 -10.10
CA GLY A 32 -9.27 -1.97 -9.08
C GLY A 32 -8.29 -3.04 -8.57
N PRO A 33 -8.63 -3.76 -7.48
CA PRO A 33 -7.82 -4.87 -6.99
C PRO A 33 -7.65 -5.97 -8.04
N ILE A 34 -6.46 -6.59 -8.08
CA ILE A 34 -6.15 -7.66 -9.03
C ILE A 34 -5.84 -8.95 -8.25
N VAL A 35 -6.47 -10.03 -8.67
CA VAL A 35 -6.17 -11.40 -8.22
C VAL A 35 -5.37 -12.10 -9.31
N PHE A 36 -4.14 -12.45 -9.02
CA PHE A 36 -3.30 -13.23 -9.89
C PHE A 36 -3.52 -14.71 -9.61
N VAL A 37 -3.61 -15.53 -10.67
CA VAL A 37 -3.74 -16.98 -10.58
C VAL A 37 -2.60 -17.62 -11.35
N VAL A 38 -1.85 -18.50 -10.70
CA VAL A 38 -0.79 -19.29 -11.34
C VAL A 38 -1.07 -20.76 -11.09
N ASP A 39 -1.47 -21.46 -12.14
CA ASP A 39 -1.76 -22.89 -12.14
C ASP A 39 -1.51 -23.44 -13.55
N ASP A 40 -1.06 -24.66 -13.73
CA ASP A 40 -0.86 -25.29 -15.04
C ASP A 40 -2.15 -25.87 -15.63
N ASP A 41 -3.16 -26.17 -14.79
CA ASP A 41 -4.48 -26.63 -15.24
C ASP A 41 -5.31 -25.49 -15.84
N LEU A 42 -5.61 -25.59 -17.13
CA LEU A 42 -6.38 -24.59 -17.87
C LEU A 42 -7.82 -24.47 -17.34
N LEU A 43 -8.49 -25.59 -17.12
CA LEU A 43 -9.91 -25.59 -16.70
C LEU A 43 -10.08 -25.00 -15.32
N TRP A 44 -9.14 -25.29 -14.42
CA TRP A 44 -9.09 -24.70 -13.10
C TRP A 44 -8.88 -23.18 -13.16
N ARG A 45 -7.94 -22.73 -13.99
CA ARG A 45 -7.70 -21.28 -14.18
C ARG A 45 -8.94 -20.55 -14.70
N GLU A 46 -9.61 -21.09 -15.73
CA GLU A 46 -10.83 -20.51 -16.30
C GLU A 46 -11.97 -20.45 -15.27
N SER A 47 -12.14 -21.50 -14.48
CA SER A 47 -13.13 -21.54 -13.40
C SER A 47 -12.85 -20.49 -12.34
N LEU A 48 -11.59 -20.32 -11.93
CA LEU A 48 -11.19 -19.29 -10.96
C LEU A 48 -11.35 -17.88 -11.52
N GLU A 49 -11.01 -17.66 -12.79
CA GLU A 49 -11.19 -16.37 -13.45
C GLU A 49 -12.65 -15.93 -13.41
N LEU A 50 -13.57 -16.82 -13.78
CA LEU A 50 -15.01 -16.56 -13.70
C LEU A 50 -15.47 -16.28 -12.27
N LEU A 51 -15.04 -17.08 -11.30
CA LEU A 51 -15.40 -16.91 -9.89
C LEU A 51 -14.94 -15.54 -9.36
N ILE A 52 -13.69 -15.15 -9.65
CA ILE A 52 -13.09 -13.90 -9.22
C ILE A 52 -13.77 -12.70 -9.88
N CYS A 53 -14.02 -12.77 -11.19
CA CYS A 53 -14.69 -11.71 -11.94
C CYS A 53 -16.14 -11.51 -11.46
N ASN A 54 -16.88 -12.59 -11.20
CA ASN A 54 -18.25 -12.54 -10.65
C ASN A 54 -18.27 -11.93 -9.23
N ALA A 55 -17.19 -12.05 -8.46
CA ALA A 55 -17.04 -11.41 -7.15
C ALA A 55 -16.64 -9.92 -7.24
N GLY A 56 -16.46 -9.36 -8.45
CA GLY A 56 -16.17 -7.95 -8.70
C GLY A 56 -14.71 -7.59 -8.68
N TRP A 57 -13.78 -8.55 -8.76
CA TRP A 57 -12.34 -8.31 -8.87
C TRP A 57 -11.83 -8.56 -10.28
N GLN A 58 -10.68 -7.96 -10.61
CA GLN A 58 -9.97 -8.30 -11.83
C GLN A 58 -9.15 -9.57 -11.60
N ALA A 59 -9.16 -10.49 -12.57
CA ALA A 59 -8.33 -11.68 -12.58
C ALA A 59 -7.29 -11.59 -13.70
N GLU A 60 -6.05 -12.01 -13.41
CA GLU A 60 -5.02 -12.26 -14.41
C GLU A 60 -4.46 -13.66 -14.18
N THR A 61 -4.55 -14.54 -15.18
CA THR A 61 -4.18 -15.95 -15.08
C THR A 61 -2.90 -16.27 -15.84
N PHE A 62 -2.10 -17.17 -15.31
CA PHE A 62 -0.81 -17.59 -15.86
C PHE A 62 -0.68 -19.11 -15.78
N ASP A 63 -0.16 -19.72 -16.81
CA ASP A 63 0.10 -21.17 -16.89
C ASP A 63 1.42 -21.58 -16.21
N SER A 64 2.24 -20.61 -15.81
CA SER A 64 3.56 -20.89 -15.23
C SER A 64 4.08 -19.72 -14.39
N ALA A 65 4.89 -20.05 -13.38
CA ALA A 65 5.57 -19.09 -12.53
C ALA A 65 6.47 -18.14 -13.35
N GLN A 66 7.09 -18.61 -14.43
CA GLN A 66 7.97 -17.82 -15.29
C GLN A 66 7.20 -16.71 -16.02
N ARG A 67 6.00 -17.00 -16.54
CA ARG A 67 5.15 -15.99 -17.21
C ARG A 67 4.69 -14.94 -16.20
N PHE A 68 4.27 -15.36 -15.01
CA PHE A 68 3.90 -14.45 -13.92
C PHE A 68 5.07 -13.55 -13.50
N LEU A 69 6.30 -14.08 -13.36
CA LEU A 69 7.47 -13.29 -12.97
C LEU A 69 7.86 -12.23 -14.01
N ARG A 70 7.58 -12.46 -15.31
CA ARG A 70 7.82 -11.48 -16.40
C ARG A 70 6.81 -10.33 -16.37
N ARG A 71 5.68 -10.50 -15.71
CA ARG A 71 4.64 -9.48 -15.59
C ARG A 71 5.17 -8.30 -14.77
N LYS A 72 5.10 -7.10 -15.32
CA LYS A 72 5.53 -5.88 -14.62
C LYS A 72 4.74 -5.69 -13.33
N ARG A 73 5.44 -5.34 -12.26
CA ARG A 73 4.81 -5.03 -10.96
C ARG A 73 3.86 -3.83 -11.12
N VAL A 74 2.69 -3.92 -10.52
CA VAL A 74 1.73 -2.82 -10.37
C VAL A 74 1.53 -2.54 -8.89
N LEU A 75 1.33 -1.28 -8.55
CA LEU A 75 1.12 -0.83 -7.17
C LEU A 75 -0.39 -0.66 -6.91
N VAL A 76 -1.14 -1.75 -7.11
CA VAL A 76 -2.55 -1.84 -6.74
C VAL A 76 -2.74 -2.97 -5.72
N PRO A 77 -3.78 -2.93 -4.87
CA PRO A 77 -4.08 -4.03 -3.99
C PRO A 77 -4.20 -5.34 -4.78
N SER A 78 -3.46 -6.35 -4.39
CA SER A 78 -3.41 -7.60 -5.16
C SER A 78 -3.10 -8.80 -4.26
N CYS A 79 -3.47 -9.99 -4.72
CA CYS A 79 -3.04 -11.26 -4.12
C CYS A 79 -2.70 -12.25 -5.23
N LEU A 80 -2.02 -13.32 -4.84
CA LEU A 80 -1.66 -14.43 -5.70
C LEU A 80 -2.30 -15.72 -5.20
N ILE A 81 -3.09 -16.37 -6.03
CA ILE A 81 -3.50 -17.79 -5.87
C ILE A 81 -2.48 -18.60 -6.66
N LEU A 82 -1.79 -19.50 -5.98
CA LEU A 82 -0.64 -20.21 -6.52
C LEU A 82 -0.78 -21.71 -6.32
N ASN A 83 -0.78 -22.47 -7.41
CA ASN A 83 -0.58 -23.91 -7.34
C ASN A 83 0.85 -24.18 -6.81
N ILE A 84 0.95 -24.98 -5.73
CA ILE A 84 2.24 -25.26 -5.12
C ILE A 84 3.08 -26.21 -5.98
N ALA A 85 2.44 -27.14 -6.70
CA ALA A 85 3.06 -28.16 -7.53
C ALA A 85 3.01 -27.76 -9.02
N LEU A 86 3.82 -26.78 -9.41
CA LEU A 86 3.94 -26.37 -10.82
C LEU A 86 5.02 -27.21 -11.54
N PRO A 87 4.82 -27.60 -12.80
CA PRO A 87 5.83 -28.31 -13.57
C PRO A 87 7.17 -27.54 -13.64
N GLY A 88 8.23 -28.17 -13.16
CA GLY A 88 9.58 -27.61 -13.19
C GLY A 88 9.82 -26.40 -12.27
N PHE A 89 8.90 -26.13 -11.34
CA PHE A 89 9.04 -25.01 -10.41
C PHE A 89 8.37 -25.30 -9.05
N ASP A 90 9.11 -25.09 -7.95
CA ASP A 90 8.55 -25.18 -6.60
C ASP A 90 7.83 -23.87 -6.24
N GLY A 91 6.55 -23.94 -5.91
CA GLY A 91 5.75 -22.78 -5.47
C GLY A 91 6.34 -22.09 -4.24
N LEU A 92 7.01 -22.83 -3.35
CA LEU A 92 7.71 -22.25 -2.20
C LEU A 92 8.91 -21.38 -2.61
N ASP A 93 9.59 -21.72 -3.70
CA ASP A 93 10.68 -20.87 -4.21
C ASP A 93 10.16 -19.60 -4.86
N LEU A 94 8.99 -19.65 -5.51
CA LEU A 94 8.29 -18.46 -5.95
C LEU A 94 7.92 -17.55 -4.77
N GLN A 95 7.39 -18.13 -3.70
CA GLN A 95 7.05 -17.40 -2.47
C GLN A 95 8.27 -16.67 -1.91
N LYS A 96 9.43 -17.32 -1.81
CA LYS A 96 10.67 -16.68 -1.32
C LYS A 96 11.09 -15.49 -2.18
N ARG A 97 11.01 -15.61 -3.51
CA ARG A 97 11.30 -14.49 -4.43
C ARG A 97 10.33 -13.34 -4.25
N LEU A 98 9.03 -13.63 -4.17
CA LEU A 98 8.01 -12.61 -3.99
C LEU A 98 8.09 -11.92 -2.61
N ALA A 99 8.53 -12.62 -1.58
CA ALA A 99 8.76 -12.04 -0.25
C ALA A 99 9.81 -10.92 -0.26
N VAL A 100 10.71 -10.90 -1.23
CA VAL A 100 11.70 -9.81 -1.42
C VAL A 100 11.13 -8.73 -2.34
N ASP A 101 10.57 -9.12 -3.50
CA ASP A 101 10.26 -8.20 -4.60
C ASP A 101 8.85 -7.60 -4.51
N ARG A 102 7.89 -8.32 -3.92
CA ARG A 102 6.46 -7.98 -3.85
C ARG A 102 5.87 -8.26 -2.48
N LYS A 103 6.48 -7.71 -1.44
CA LYS A 103 6.09 -7.92 -0.02
C LYS A 103 4.63 -7.58 0.27
N GLU A 104 4.07 -6.68 -0.51
CA GLU A 104 2.68 -6.23 -0.38
C GLU A 104 1.65 -7.24 -0.88
N MET A 105 2.06 -8.24 -1.67
CA MET A 105 1.16 -9.21 -2.30
C MET A 105 1.09 -10.50 -1.47
N PRO A 106 -0.01 -10.76 -0.74
CA PRO A 106 -0.21 -12.01 -0.04
C PRO A 106 -0.38 -13.19 -1.01
N ILE A 107 0.01 -14.37 -0.57
CA ILE A 107 -0.06 -15.61 -1.35
C ILE A 107 -1.04 -16.55 -0.67
N ILE A 108 -1.95 -17.10 -1.44
CA ILE A 108 -2.86 -18.20 -1.11
C ILE A 108 -2.43 -19.40 -1.93
N PHE A 109 -1.99 -20.46 -1.27
CA PHE A 109 -1.63 -21.69 -1.97
C PHE A 109 -2.84 -22.56 -2.25
N VAL A 110 -2.81 -23.22 -3.40
CA VAL A 110 -3.75 -24.27 -3.78
C VAL A 110 -2.95 -25.53 -4.18
N THR A 111 -3.54 -26.70 -4.02
CA THR A 111 -2.88 -27.96 -4.37
C THR A 111 -3.90 -29.07 -4.63
N ASP A 112 -3.53 -30.01 -5.49
CA ASP A 112 -4.30 -31.25 -5.72
C ASP A 112 -3.94 -32.34 -4.69
N HIS A 113 -2.88 -32.15 -3.89
CA HIS A 113 -2.40 -33.14 -2.92
C HIS A 113 -2.32 -32.53 -1.52
N GLU A 114 -2.96 -33.17 -0.56
CA GLU A 114 -2.81 -32.83 0.86
C GLU A 114 -1.46 -33.35 1.38
N ASP A 115 -0.53 -32.42 1.61
CA ASP A 115 0.72 -32.68 2.32
C ASP A 115 0.85 -31.72 3.50
N VAL A 116 0.68 -32.26 4.70
CA VAL A 116 0.76 -31.47 5.95
C VAL A 116 2.13 -30.81 6.11
N ALA A 117 3.22 -31.50 5.74
CA ALA A 117 4.57 -30.95 5.87
C ALA A 117 4.76 -29.75 4.93
N MET A 118 4.23 -29.82 3.71
CA MET A 118 4.26 -28.74 2.72
C MET A 118 3.39 -27.57 3.17
N THR A 119 2.18 -27.81 3.66
CA THR A 119 1.30 -26.79 4.24
C THR A 119 1.99 -26.02 5.37
N VAL A 120 2.59 -26.73 6.32
CA VAL A 120 3.33 -26.10 7.43
C VAL A 120 4.51 -25.26 6.93
N ARG A 121 5.25 -25.72 5.92
CA ARG A 121 6.35 -24.97 5.32
C ARG A 121 5.85 -23.69 4.65
N ALA A 122 4.77 -23.76 3.86
CA ALA A 122 4.16 -22.62 3.19
C ALA A 122 3.69 -21.55 4.19
N MET A 123 2.99 -21.97 5.24
CA MET A 123 2.49 -21.06 6.29
C MET A 123 3.63 -20.42 7.08
N LYS A 124 4.66 -21.19 7.47
CA LYS A 124 5.87 -20.64 8.13
C LYS A 124 6.63 -19.67 7.25
N ALA A 125 6.60 -19.83 5.94
CA ALA A 125 7.19 -18.91 4.97
C ALA A 125 6.33 -17.67 4.71
N GLY A 126 5.18 -17.52 5.38
CA GLY A 126 4.34 -16.32 5.36
C GLY A 126 3.20 -16.34 4.33
N ALA A 127 2.79 -17.52 3.87
CA ALA A 127 1.54 -17.65 3.12
C ALA A 127 0.37 -17.13 3.95
N LEU A 128 -0.63 -16.56 3.27
CA LEU A 128 -1.84 -16.11 3.94
C LEU A 128 -2.74 -17.30 4.28
N ASP A 129 -2.90 -18.19 3.32
CA ASP A 129 -3.75 -19.39 3.46
C ASP A 129 -3.28 -20.52 2.55
N PHE A 130 -3.86 -21.71 2.74
CA PHE A 130 -3.55 -22.91 1.99
C PHE A 130 -4.80 -23.78 1.83
N PHE A 131 -5.13 -24.19 0.60
CA PHE A 131 -6.31 -24.99 0.27
C PHE A 131 -5.96 -26.23 -0.54
N ALA A 132 -6.55 -27.36 -0.19
CA ALA A 132 -6.57 -28.54 -1.04
C ALA A 132 -7.80 -28.49 -2.00
N LYS A 133 -7.59 -28.86 -3.25
CA LYS A 133 -8.68 -29.00 -4.23
C LYS A 133 -9.48 -30.30 -3.95
N PRO A 134 -10.84 -30.30 -4.07
CA PRO A 134 -11.68 -29.21 -4.49
C PRO A 134 -11.94 -28.19 -3.37
N ILE A 135 -11.93 -26.90 -3.73
CA ILE A 135 -12.08 -25.79 -2.79
C ILE A 135 -13.53 -25.27 -2.84
N ARG A 136 -14.09 -24.93 -1.69
CA ARG A 136 -15.38 -24.24 -1.63
C ARG A 136 -15.20 -22.78 -2.03
N ASP A 137 -16.05 -22.30 -2.93
CA ASP A 137 -15.98 -20.93 -3.47
C ASP A 137 -16.03 -19.86 -2.40
N ASP A 138 -16.90 -20.02 -1.39
CA ASP A 138 -17.05 -19.07 -0.28
C ASP A 138 -15.79 -18.97 0.58
N ALA A 139 -15.09 -20.09 0.82
CA ALA A 139 -13.86 -20.12 1.56
C ALA A 139 -12.72 -19.40 0.80
N LEU A 140 -12.58 -19.71 -0.51
CA LEU A 140 -11.57 -19.07 -1.35
C LEU A 140 -11.81 -17.56 -1.48
N LEU A 141 -13.04 -17.14 -1.76
CA LEU A 141 -13.40 -15.71 -1.87
C LEU A 141 -13.18 -14.95 -0.55
N SER A 142 -13.42 -15.62 0.59
CA SER A 142 -13.11 -15.04 1.90
C SER A 142 -11.61 -14.80 2.08
N ALA A 143 -10.77 -15.77 1.72
CA ALA A 143 -9.32 -15.64 1.77
C ALA A 143 -8.80 -14.55 0.80
N VAL A 144 -9.35 -14.49 -0.41
CA VAL A 144 -9.03 -13.43 -1.40
C VAL A 144 -9.36 -12.05 -0.84
N ARG A 145 -10.54 -11.87 -0.24
CA ARG A 145 -10.94 -10.59 0.37
C ARG A 145 -9.95 -10.17 1.46
N GLN A 146 -9.59 -11.08 2.35
CA GLN A 146 -8.61 -10.81 3.40
C GLN A 146 -7.23 -10.47 2.81
N ALA A 147 -6.82 -11.17 1.74
CA ALA A 147 -5.57 -10.92 1.04
C ALA A 147 -5.53 -9.50 0.43
N ILE A 148 -6.58 -9.10 -0.26
CA ILE A 148 -6.69 -7.75 -0.88
C ILE A 148 -6.62 -6.66 0.18
N GLU A 149 -7.33 -6.79 1.32
CA GLU A 149 -7.27 -5.81 2.40
C GLU A 149 -5.88 -5.74 3.05
N ARG A 150 -5.21 -6.89 3.22
CA ARG A 150 -3.83 -6.91 3.72
C ARG A 150 -2.85 -6.26 2.75
N SER A 151 -3.03 -6.49 1.44
CA SER A 151 -2.24 -5.84 0.39
C SER A 151 -2.45 -4.32 0.39
N ARG A 152 -3.71 -3.86 0.46
CA ARG A 152 -4.06 -2.43 0.54
C ARG A 152 -3.37 -1.75 1.71
N SER A 153 -3.51 -2.33 2.91
CA SER A 153 -2.89 -1.78 4.13
C SER A 153 -1.36 -1.67 4.02
N ARG A 154 -0.71 -2.66 3.40
CA ARG A 154 0.75 -2.63 3.17
C ARG A 154 1.16 -1.56 2.18
N LEU A 155 0.46 -1.44 1.04
CA LEU A 155 0.71 -0.39 0.04
C LEU A 155 0.55 1.00 0.63
N ASP A 156 -0.50 1.23 1.42
CA ASP A 156 -0.73 2.50 2.11
C ASP A 156 0.39 2.81 3.11
N HIS A 157 0.84 1.81 3.88
CA HIS A 157 1.96 1.98 4.80
C HIS A 157 3.25 2.33 4.06
N GLU A 158 3.56 1.62 2.98
CA GLU A 158 4.74 1.89 2.15
C GLU A 158 4.68 3.28 1.51
N ALA A 159 3.51 3.69 1.00
CA ALA A 159 3.32 5.02 0.43
C ALA A 159 3.54 6.13 1.47
N ARG A 160 2.99 5.97 2.68
CA ARG A 160 3.20 6.92 3.80
C ARG A 160 4.67 6.99 4.22
N THR A 161 5.33 5.85 4.33
CA THR A 161 6.76 5.78 4.69
C THR A 161 7.63 6.43 3.62
N ARG A 162 7.34 6.17 2.34
CA ARG A 162 8.05 6.82 1.22
C ARG A 162 7.84 8.33 1.22
N ALA A 163 6.60 8.80 1.40
CA ALA A 163 6.29 10.23 1.48
C ALA A 163 7.04 10.89 2.64
N LEU A 164 7.10 10.24 3.79
CA LEU A 164 7.82 10.74 4.95
C LEU A 164 9.34 10.81 4.70
N ARG A 165 9.93 9.79 4.09
CA ARG A 165 11.36 9.80 3.69
C ARG A 165 11.65 10.92 2.70
N ASN A 166 10.78 11.13 1.70
CA ASN A 166 10.95 12.21 0.72
C ASN A 166 10.92 13.60 1.38
N ARG A 167 10.05 13.82 2.37
CA ARG A 167 10.03 15.07 3.15
C ARG A 167 11.34 15.25 3.94
N TYR A 168 11.82 14.21 4.60
CA TYR A 168 13.08 14.27 5.35
C TYR A 168 14.28 14.52 4.44
N THR A 169 14.36 13.89 3.27
CA THR A 169 15.46 14.13 2.32
C THR A 169 15.43 15.53 1.72
N SER A 170 14.28 16.21 1.71
CA SER A 170 14.14 17.62 1.27
C SER A 170 14.68 18.62 2.30
N LEU A 171 14.97 18.20 3.52
CA LEU A 171 15.61 19.06 4.53
C LEU A 171 17.07 19.34 4.14
N SER A 172 17.47 20.59 4.28
CA SER A 172 18.89 20.96 4.21
C SER A 172 19.67 20.34 5.36
N ARG A 173 21.01 20.32 5.26
CA ARG A 173 21.85 19.81 6.35
C ARG A 173 21.55 20.52 7.68
N ARG A 174 21.45 21.86 7.68
CA ARG A 174 21.14 22.63 8.89
C ARG A 174 19.75 22.37 9.44
N GLU A 175 18.77 22.18 8.57
CA GLU A 175 17.42 21.82 9.01
C GLU A 175 17.37 20.42 9.65
N ARG A 176 18.17 19.46 9.18
CA ARG A 176 18.29 18.13 9.82
C ARG A 176 18.94 18.24 11.19
N GLU A 177 20.08 18.94 11.31
CA GLU A 177 20.77 19.18 12.57
C GLU A 177 19.82 19.83 13.61
N VAL A 178 19.05 20.84 13.20
CA VAL A 178 18.04 21.46 14.08
C VAL A 178 16.92 20.49 14.42
N MET A 179 16.42 19.69 13.46
CA MET A 179 15.39 18.68 13.71
C MET A 179 15.82 17.66 14.74
N GLU A 180 17.04 17.11 14.63
CA GLU A 180 17.59 16.10 15.52
C GLU A 180 17.66 16.61 16.97
N LEU A 181 18.17 17.82 17.18
CA LEU A 181 18.26 18.44 18.51
C LEU A 181 16.87 18.80 19.09
N VAL A 182 15.95 19.26 18.24
CA VAL A 182 14.57 19.59 18.68
C VAL A 182 13.76 18.36 19.06
N VAL A 183 13.91 17.26 18.34
CA VAL A 183 13.19 16.01 18.67
C VAL A 183 13.80 15.29 19.87
N SER A 184 15.06 15.54 20.21
CA SER A 184 15.67 15.09 21.47
C SER A 184 15.26 15.93 22.68
N GLY A 185 14.46 16.99 22.49
CA GLY A 185 13.87 17.77 23.57
C GLY A 185 14.61 19.07 23.92
N LEU A 186 15.65 19.46 23.17
CA LEU A 186 16.38 20.68 23.43
C LEU A 186 15.54 21.93 23.13
N LEU A 187 15.68 22.92 24.01
CA LEU A 187 15.07 24.24 23.79
C LEU A 187 15.86 25.05 22.75
N ASN A 188 15.21 26.00 22.08
CA ASN A 188 15.87 26.79 21.02
C ASN A 188 17.20 27.42 21.47
N LYS A 189 17.31 27.87 22.71
CA LYS A 189 18.56 28.43 23.27
C LYS A 189 19.65 27.37 23.33
N GLN A 190 19.33 26.15 23.71
CA GLN A 190 20.30 25.04 23.77
C GLN A 190 20.73 24.61 22.36
N VAL A 191 19.77 24.49 21.42
CA VAL A 191 20.05 24.21 20.00
C VAL A 191 20.97 25.30 19.40
N ALA A 192 20.74 26.57 19.73
CA ALA A 192 21.57 27.69 19.29
C ALA A 192 23.01 27.57 19.77
N PHE A 193 23.19 27.20 21.03
CA PHE A 193 24.50 26.94 21.63
C PHE A 193 25.22 25.78 20.95
N GLU A 194 24.55 24.60 20.81
CA GLU A 194 25.13 23.40 20.18
C GLU A 194 25.56 23.63 18.73
N LEU A 195 24.77 24.41 17.97
CA LEU A 195 25.06 24.65 16.56
C LEU A 195 25.89 25.90 16.27
N GLY A 196 26.21 26.71 17.29
CA GLY A 196 26.98 27.97 17.15
C GLY A 196 26.23 29.03 16.32
N ILE A 197 24.93 29.14 16.43
CA ILE A 197 24.08 30.09 15.70
C ILE A 197 23.13 30.86 16.65
N SER A 198 22.47 31.91 16.13
CA SER A 198 21.52 32.66 16.96
C SER A 198 20.22 31.90 17.21
N GLU A 199 19.54 32.18 18.33
CA GLU A 199 18.23 31.62 18.64
C GLU A 199 17.16 32.00 17.56
N ILE A 200 17.32 33.20 16.98
CA ILE A 200 16.46 33.67 15.88
C ILE A 200 16.64 32.75 14.65
N THR A 201 17.88 32.37 14.33
CA THR A 201 18.23 31.47 13.24
C THR A 201 17.66 30.06 13.50
N VAL A 202 17.73 29.56 14.74
CA VAL A 202 17.12 28.29 15.15
C VAL A 202 15.61 28.32 14.93
N LYS A 203 14.92 29.41 15.36
CA LYS A 203 13.47 29.57 15.14
C LYS A 203 13.10 29.55 13.65
N ALA A 204 13.91 30.19 12.80
CA ALA A 204 13.71 30.17 11.36
C ALA A 204 13.87 28.75 10.79
N HIS A 205 14.95 28.04 11.10
CA HIS A 205 15.16 26.66 10.65
C HIS A 205 14.06 25.72 11.18
N ARG A 206 13.67 25.84 12.44
CA ARG A 206 12.58 25.06 13.03
C ARG A 206 11.27 25.28 12.27
N GLY A 207 10.93 26.52 11.91
CA GLY A 207 9.77 26.84 11.08
C GLY A 207 9.81 26.13 9.71
N GLN A 208 10.99 26.14 9.07
CA GLN A 208 11.19 25.43 7.81
C GLN A 208 11.05 23.90 7.95
N VAL A 209 11.63 23.32 9.02
CA VAL A 209 11.49 21.89 9.34
C VAL A 209 10.01 21.53 9.49
N MET A 210 9.28 22.27 10.33
CA MET A 210 7.84 22.02 10.55
C MET A 210 7.05 22.06 9.23
N ARG A 211 7.32 23.04 8.38
CA ARG A 211 6.67 23.18 7.07
C ARG A 211 7.03 22.04 6.12
N LYS A 212 8.34 21.75 5.92
CA LYS A 212 8.80 20.71 4.98
C LYS A 212 8.38 19.31 5.42
N MET A 213 8.43 19.02 6.71
CA MET A 213 7.96 17.77 7.28
C MET A 213 6.43 17.68 7.28
N ASN A 214 5.71 18.77 7.06
CA ASN A 214 4.26 18.87 7.24
C ASN A 214 3.82 18.43 8.65
N ALA A 215 4.53 18.92 9.66
CA ALA A 215 4.28 18.60 11.07
C ALA A 215 3.51 19.75 11.73
N GLY A 216 2.24 19.52 12.10
CA GLY A 216 1.39 20.53 12.76
C GLY A 216 1.76 20.77 14.24
N SER A 217 2.58 19.92 14.84
CA SER A 217 3.05 20.04 16.23
C SER A 217 4.40 19.38 16.44
N LEU A 218 5.10 19.74 17.52
CA LEU A 218 6.35 19.07 17.92
C LEU A 218 6.13 17.58 18.16
N ALA A 219 5.03 17.21 18.81
CA ALA A 219 4.69 15.80 19.05
C ALA A 219 4.53 15.02 17.73
N THR A 220 3.99 15.64 16.69
CA THR A 220 3.90 15.03 15.36
C THR A 220 5.29 14.88 14.74
N LEU A 221 6.16 15.89 14.85
CA LEU A 221 7.54 15.84 14.35
C LEU A 221 8.35 14.73 15.04
N VAL A 222 8.21 14.57 16.36
CA VAL A 222 8.86 13.50 17.14
C VAL A 222 8.40 12.12 16.64
N ARG A 223 7.10 11.90 16.44
CA ARG A 223 6.59 10.63 15.88
C ARG A 223 7.12 10.34 14.48
N MET A 224 7.26 11.37 13.64
CA MET A 224 7.84 11.23 12.30
C MET A 224 9.33 10.87 12.38
N ALA A 225 10.09 11.48 13.26
CA ALA A 225 11.50 11.17 13.49
C ALA A 225 11.69 9.72 13.96
N LEU A 226 10.89 9.26 14.91
CA LEU A 226 10.89 7.86 15.36
C LEU A 226 10.58 6.88 14.21
N SER A 227 9.59 7.19 13.37
CA SER A 227 9.24 6.35 12.20
C SER A 227 10.35 6.30 11.15
N LEU A 228 11.20 7.30 11.09
CA LEU A 228 12.38 7.37 10.21
C LEU A 228 13.63 6.73 10.82
N GLN A 229 13.59 6.32 12.09
CA GLN A 229 14.75 5.89 12.87
C GLN A 229 15.87 6.97 12.91
N VAL A 230 15.49 8.23 12.86
CA VAL A 230 16.40 9.34 13.11
C VAL A 230 16.75 9.28 14.59
N SER A 231 17.98 8.82 14.90
CA SER A 231 18.48 8.79 16.27
C SER A 231 18.63 10.22 16.76
N PRO A 232 18.26 10.51 18.04
CA PRO A 232 18.67 11.74 18.68
C PRO A 232 20.20 11.82 18.66
N ALA A 233 20.74 13.01 18.41
CA ALA A 233 22.17 13.26 18.51
C ALA A 233 22.66 12.82 19.90
N SER A 234 23.64 11.91 19.93
CA SER A 234 24.30 11.45 21.16
C SER A 234 25.27 12.52 21.67
#